data_2b99bbb77269fae31eb047fabaaefd0a
#
_entry.id   2b99bbb77269fae31eb047fabaaefd0a
#
_cell.length_a   1.000
_cell.length_b   1.000
_cell.length_c   1.000
_cell.angle_alpha   90.00
_cell.angle_beta   90.00
_cell.angle_gamma   90.00
#
_symmetry.space_group_name_H-M   'P 1'
#
loop_
_entity.id
_entity.type
_entity.pdbx_description
1 polymer ?
#
loop_
_entity_poly.entity_id
_entity_poly.type
_entity_poly.pdbx_seq_one_letter_code
_entity_poly.pdbx_strand_id
1 'polypeptide(L)'
;MIAPQVTSKPSEAIILSGGGANGAYEVGILKALLTGKCRGVRMAEPELFFGTSIGSYNAAYMVSQWGEFGPAAVSNLERIWLEDLAGGAGNNGAYRFRGDPGYFLDPTTYAPNPLRPLYELFKDGAYLTWEGVQRAVNLVQTRDESLRERIANLFDFSAFVSTQPWDETIRRTINFSSIRAEETVKLSVAATNWATGRLRMFENHDMTEQLGPLAIRASSAIPGLFPEVWVGAEPYVDGGVLLNTPLIPALEADADILHVIYLDPDVAAIPMETLSSTVATSYRMQAISWAALVNQDIDRVARINRGLAAFARIQRGETLERSEMESLAKGAVMVLGGTHLHTYRPITVHRYHPRDELSGGALGLLNLERDHLEALIQRGFTDATLHDCVKEKCVLPDGAVELSTLIQGMARPGEARR
;
A
#
# COMPACT_ATOMS: atom_id res chain seq x y z
N MET A 1 0.16 25.84 -36.42
CA MET A 1 -1.13 25.99 -35.72
C MET A 1 -1.25 24.78 -34.79
N ILE A 2 -0.96 24.96 -33.50
CA ILE A 2 -1.17 23.96 -32.47
C ILE A 2 -2.67 24.02 -32.14
N ALA A 3 -3.41 22.94 -32.41
CA ALA A 3 -4.83 22.87 -32.05
C ALA A 3 -4.99 23.14 -30.54
N PRO A 4 -6.06 23.84 -30.11
CA PRO A 4 -6.31 24.02 -28.69
C PRO A 4 -6.48 22.61 -28.08
N GLN A 5 -5.62 22.27 -27.12
CA GLN A 5 -5.80 21.06 -26.31
C GLN A 5 -7.17 21.18 -25.64
N VAL A 6 -8.05 20.26 -25.96
CA VAL A 6 -9.23 20.00 -25.15
C VAL A 6 -8.68 19.69 -23.77
N THR A 7 -8.94 20.55 -22.80
CA THR A 7 -8.57 20.33 -21.41
C THR A 7 -9.48 19.23 -20.88
N SER A 8 -9.08 17.97 -21.11
CA SER A 8 -9.67 16.85 -20.39
C SER A 8 -9.43 17.07 -18.89
N LYS A 9 -10.39 16.69 -18.07
CA LYS A 9 -10.20 16.67 -16.62
C LYS A 9 -8.88 15.91 -16.31
N PRO A 10 -8.02 16.45 -15.41
CA PRO A 10 -6.79 15.75 -15.04
C PRO A 10 -7.12 14.39 -14.41
N SER A 11 -6.41 13.36 -14.86
CA SER A 11 -6.54 11.99 -14.32
C SER A 11 -5.92 11.91 -12.93
N GLU A 12 -6.64 11.31 -11.98
CA GLU A 12 -6.22 11.18 -10.59
C GLU A 12 -5.97 9.72 -10.20
N ALA A 13 -4.85 9.49 -9.52
CA ALA A 13 -4.51 8.18 -8.95
C ALA A 13 -4.39 8.25 -7.43
N ILE A 14 -4.93 7.24 -6.75
CA ILE A 14 -4.67 6.96 -5.33
C ILE A 14 -3.71 5.77 -5.25
N ILE A 15 -2.62 5.95 -4.50
CA ILE A 15 -1.56 4.98 -4.32
C ILE A 15 -1.48 4.64 -2.84
N LEU A 16 -1.66 3.35 -2.53
CA LEU A 16 -1.73 2.80 -1.17
C LEU A 16 -0.55 1.85 -0.94
N SER A 17 0.22 2.11 0.10
CA SER A 17 1.41 1.32 0.42
C SER A 17 1.08 0.04 1.20
N GLY A 18 2.07 -0.84 1.34
CA GLY A 18 2.01 -1.94 2.29
C GLY A 18 2.25 -1.48 3.72
N GLY A 19 1.74 -2.24 4.70
CA GLY A 19 1.96 -1.92 6.11
C GLY A 19 1.12 -2.72 7.11
N GLY A 20 0.52 -3.83 6.71
CA GLY A 20 -0.27 -4.70 7.61
C GLY A 20 -1.41 -3.95 8.30
N ALA A 21 -1.53 -4.08 9.63
CA ALA A 21 -2.57 -3.39 10.41
C ALA A 21 -2.53 -1.86 10.28
N ASN A 22 -1.37 -1.28 9.95
CA ASN A 22 -1.24 0.16 9.70
C ASN A 22 -2.04 0.63 8.47
N GLY A 23 -2.50 -0.27 7.59
CA GLY A 23 -3.45 0.06 6.52
C GLY A 23 -4.76 0.69 7.00
N ALA A 24 -5.11 0.56 8.28
CA ALA A 24 -6.21 1.27 8.91
C ALA A 24 -6.00 2.81 8.87
N TYR A 25 -4.76 3.27 9.00
CA TYR A 25 -4.41 4.68 8.83
C TYR A 25 -4.75 5.20 7.42
N GLU A 26 -4.52 4.38 6.38
CA GLU A 26 -4.87 4.72 5.00
C GLU A 26 -6.37 4.95 4.84
N VAL A 27 -7.21 4.16 5.52
CA VAL A 27 -8.68 4.33 5.49
C VAL A 27 -9.07 5.71 6.01
N GLY A 28 -8.42 6.19 7.07
CA GLY A 28 -8.61 7.54 7.58
C GLY A 28 -8.27 8.63 6.56
N ILE A 29 -7.13 8.49 5.86
CA ILE A 29 -6.72 9.40 4.79
C ILE A 29 -7.74 9.35 3.62
N LEU A 30 -8.09 8.15 3.15
CA LEU A 30 -9.09 7.97 2.08
C LEU A 30 -10.40 8.66 2.43
N LYS A 31 -10.87 8.52 3.67
CA LYS A 31 -12.09 9.17 4.14
C LYS A 31 -12.01 10.70 4.05
N ALA A 32 -10.88 11.30 4.43
CA ALA A 32 -10.70 12.75 4.31
C ALA A 32 -10.61 13.21 2.84
N LEU A 33 -9.87 12.49 2.00
CA LEU A 33 -9.70 12.79 0.58
C LEU A 33 -11.01 12.72 -0.19
N LEU A 34 -11.72 11.60 -0.04
CA LEU A 34 -12.93 11.30 -0.80
C LEU A 34 -14.16 12.06 -0.30
N THR A 35 -14.10 12.68 0.89
CA THR A 35 -15.17 13.54 1.43
C THR A 35 -14.83 15.04 1.34
N GLY A 36 -13.71 15.40 0.71
CA GLY A 36 -13.28 16.80 0.53
C GLY A 36 -12.88 17.50 1.83
N LYS A 37 -12.48 16.74 2.86
CA LYS A 37 -12.05 17.27 4.16
C LYS A 37 -10.54 17.41 4.27
N CYS A 38 -9.79 17.01 3.24
CA CYS A 38 -8.35 17.18 3.20
C CYS A 38 -8.01 18.66 2.98
N ARG A 39 -7.24 19.24 3.88
CA ARG A 39 -6.90 20.67 3.81
C ARG A 39 -5.98 20.94 2.61
N GLY A 40 -6.29 22.01 1.86
CA GLY A 40 -5.47 22.47 0.73
C GLY A 40 -5.50 21.57 -0.51
N VAL A 41 -6.33 20.52 -0.49
CA VAL A 41 -6.52 19.60 -1.61
C VAL A 41 -8.03 19.53 -1.90
N ARG A 42 -8.39 19.57 -3.19
CA ARG A 42 -9.80 19.36 -3.57
C ARG A 42 -10.23 17.92 -3.26
N MET A 43 -11.52 17.69 -3.19
CA MET A 43 -12.06 16.33 -3.11
C MET A 43 -11.49 15.48 -4.24
N ALA A 44 -10.88 14.36 -3.91
CA ALA A 44 -10.28 13.48 -4.90
C ALA A 44 -11.37 12.75 -5.69
N GLU A 45 -11.17 12.67 -7.00
CA GLU A 45 -12.04 11.95 -7.95
C GLU A 45 -11.18 10.96 -8.75
N PRO A 46 -10.68 9.89 -8.09
CA PRO A 46 -9.70 8.99 -8.66
C PRO A 46 -10.29 8.15 -9.80
N GLU A 47 -9.49 7.97 -10.84
CA GLU A 47 -9.73 7.02 -11.94
C GLU A 47 -8.83 5.78 -11.81
N LEU A 48 -7.81 5.85 -10.94
CA LEU A 48 -6.81 4.81 -10.78
C LEU A 48 -6.56 4.54 -9.29
N PHE A 49 -6.55 3.26 -8.91
CA PHE A 49 -6.12 2.81 -7.60
C PHE A 49 -4.95 1.82 -7.74
N PHE A 50 -3.87 2.13 -7.06
CA PHE A 50 -2.69 1.27 -6.96
C PHE A 50 -2.52 0.83 -5.52
N GLY A 51 -2.21 -0.43 -5.31
CA GLY A 51 -2.01 -0.94 -3.96
C GLY A 51 -0.96 -2.04 -3.86
N THR A 52 -0.27 -2.07 -2.72
CA THR A 52 0.65 -3.12 -2.33
C THR A 52 0.25 -3.66 -0.97
N SER A 53 0.35 -4.99 -0.75
CA SER A 53 0.05 -5.61 0.53
C SER A 53 -1.37 -5.25 1.03
N ILE A 54 -1.51 -4.73 2.23
CA ILE A 54 -2.79 -4.29 2.77
C ILE A 54 -3.40 -3.14 1.94
N GLY A 55 -2.57 -2.27 1.36
CA GLY A 55 -3.03 -1.23 0.43
C GLY A 55 -3.70 -1.82 -0.81
N SER A 56 -3.29 -3.02 -1.25
CA SER A 56 -3.97 -3.73 -2.35
C SER A 56 -5.39 -4.14 -1.99
N TYR A 57 -5.62 -4.54 -0.75
CA TYR A 57 -6.95 -4.86 -0.24
C TYR A 57 -7.83 -3.61 -0.15
N ASN A 58 -7.31 -2.53 0.44
CA ASN A 58 -8.01 -1.25 0.52
C ASN A 58 -8.40 -0.76 -0.88
N ALA A 59 -7.47 -0.77 -1.84
CA ALA A 59 -7.71 -0.40 -3.23
C ALA A 59 -8.77 -1.30 -3.90
N ALA A 60 -8.61 -2.62 -3.81
CA ALA A 60 -9.52 -3.57 -4.42
C ALA A 60 -10.94 -3.46 -3.85
N TYR A 61 -11.06 -3.26 -2.53
CA TYR A 61 -12.36 -3.02 -1.91
C TYR A 61 -13.01 -1.74 -2.47
N MET A 62 -12.28 -0.62 -2.50
CA MET A 62 -12.80 0.64 -3.03
C MET A 62 -13.29 0.48 -4.47
N VAL A 63 -12.49 -0.13 -5.35
CA VAL A 63 -12.88 -0.35 -6.75
C VAL A 63 -14.06 -1.31 -6.86
N SER A 64 -14.14 -2.35 -6.03
CA SER A 64 -15.24 -3.31 -6.03
C SER A 64 -16.61 -2.70 -5.68
N GLN A 65 -16.59 -1.59 -4.95
CA GLN A 65 -17.79 -0.90 -4.47
C GLN A 65 -18.03 0.44 -5.20
N TRP A 66 -17.12 0.80 -6.13
CA TRP A 66 -17.13 2.14 -6.73
C TRP A 66 -18.37 2.42 -7.55
N GLY A 67 -18.80 1.49 -8.38
CA GLY A 67 -20.01 1.64 -9.22
C GLY A 67 -21.30 1.82 -8.43
N GLU A 68 -21.39 1.28 -7.20
CA GLU A 68 -22.59 1.35 -6.36
C GLU A 68 -22.56 2.54 -5.39
N PHE A 69 -21.43 2.75 -4.71
CA PHE A 69 -21.30 3.73 -3.62
C PHE A 69 -20.36 4.89 -3.95
N GLY A 70 -19.52 4.78 -5.00
CA GLY A 70 -18.52 5.76 -5.31
C GLY A 70 -17.60 6.07 -4.11
N PRO A 71 -17.32 7.37 -3.84
CA PRO A 71 -16.51 7.77 -2.70
C PRO A 71 -17.04 7.33 -1.33
N ALA A 72 -18.35 7.12 -1.20
CA ALA A 72 -18.97 6.71 0.07
C ALA A 72 -18.59 5.26 0.48
N ALA A 73 -18.06 4.44 -0.43
CA ALA A 73 -17.55 3.10 -0.15
C ALA A 73 -16.53 3.09 1.01
N VAL A 74 -15.81 4.17 1.23
CA VAL A 74 -14.83 4.29 2.32
C VAL A 74 -15.45 4.10 3.71
N SER A 75 -16.70 4.48 3.92
CA SER A 75 -17.37 4.28 5.21
C SER A 75 -17.66 2.80 5.47
N ASN A 76 -17.96 2.03 4.43
CA ASN A 76 -18.09 0.58 4.54
C ASN A 76 -16.72 -0.09 4.74
N LEU A 77 -15.66 0.40 4.11
CA LEU A 77 -14.30 -0.09 4.34
C LEU A 77 -13.89 0.11 5.80
N GLU A 78 -14.16 1.29 6.38
CA GLU A 78 -13.93 1.55 7.81
C GLU A 78 -14.64 0.54 8.70
N ARG A 79 -15.91 0.24 8.42
CA ARG A 79 -16.68 -0.77 9.16
C ARG A 79 -16.06 -2.15 9.06
N ILE A 80 -15.61 -2.56 7.87
CA ILE A 80 -14.92 -3.85 7.68
C ILE A 80 -13.65 -3.92 8.52
N TRP A 81 -12.87 -2.87 8.56
CA TRP A 81 -11.68 -2.82 9.38
C TRP A 81 -11.99 -3.03 10.87
N LEU A 82 -13.07 -2.44 11.36
CA LEU A 82 -13.46 -2.47 12.77
C LEU A 82 -14.29 -3.70 13.18
N GLU A 83 -14.95 -4.37 12.22
CA GLU A 83 -15.84 -5.50 12.51
C GLU A 83 -15.35 -6.83 11.97
N ASP A 84 -14.75 -6.84 10.77
CA ASP A 84 -14.36 -8.06 10.08
C ASP A 84 -12.88 -8.37 10.23
N LEU A 85 -12.01 -7.35 10.20
CA LEU A 85 -10.56 -7.50 10.36
C LEU A 85 -10.14 -7.46 11.82
N ALA A 86 -10.81 -6.64 12.63
CA ALA A 86 -10.48 -6.51 14.05
C ALA A 86 -10.62 -7.85 14.79
N GLY A 87 -9.66 -8.09 15.69
CA GLY A 87 -9.68 -9.30 16.54
C GLY A 87 -8.49 -9.31 17.48
N GLY A 88 -8.41 -10.38 18.30
CA GLY A 88 -7.33 -10.55 19.25
C GLY A 88 -6.00 -10.94 18.61
N ALA A 89 -4.95 -10.90 19.43
CA ALA A 89 -3.63 -11.38 19.04
C ALA A 89 -3.70 -12.87 18.65
N GLY A 90 -3.41 -13.18 17.38
CA GLY A 90 -3.40 -14.54 16.86
C GLY A 90 -4.75 -15.13 16.46
N ASN A 91 -5.85 -14.36 16.54
CA ASN A 91 -7.16 -14.73 16.01
C ASN A 91 -7.94 -13.50 15.59
N ASN A 92 -7.93 -13.19 14.31
CA ASN A 92 -8.56 -12.02 13.71
C ASN A 92 -8.92 -12.30 12.24
N GLY A 93 -9.44 -11.30 11.53
CA GLY A 93 -9.86 -11.43 10.13
C GLY A 93 -8.74 -11.60 9.11
N ALA A 94 -7.48 -11.44 9.51
CA ALA A 94 -6.34 -11.59 8.61
C ALA A 94 -5.54 -12.88 8.86
N TYR A 95 -5.38 -13.30 10.11
CA TYR A 95 -4.62 -14.49 10.43
C TYR A 95 -5.06 -15.13 11.76
N ARG A 96 -4.71 -16.40 11.93
CA ARG A 96 -4.77 -17.08 13.23
C ARG A 96 -3.53 -17.93 13.45
N PHE A 97 -3.17 -18.15 14.70
CA PHE A 97 -2.14 -19.13 15.02
C PHE A 97 -2.71 -20.54 14.97
N ARG A 98 -1.98 -21.45 14.32
CA ARG A 98 -2.35 -22.86 14.27
C ARG A 98 -2.21 -23.48 15.64
N GLY A 99 -3.24 -24.23 16.06
CA GLY A 99 -3.24 -24.88 17.36
C GLY A 99 -3.43 -23.95 18.56
N ASP A 100 -3.84 -22.71 18.37
CA ASP A 100 -4.15 -21.77 19.45
C ASP A 100 -5.36 -22.26 20.25
N PRO A 101 -5.20 -22.61 21.57
CA PRO A 101 -6.32 -23.02 22.39
C PRO A 101 -7.43 -21.97 22.49
N GLY A 102 -7.08 -20.67 22.45
CA GLY A 102 -8.04 -19.58 22.49
C GLY A 102 -9.03 -19.64 21.34
N TYR A 103 -8.55 -19.94 20.13
CA TYR A 103 -9.41 -20.14 18.96
C TYR A 103 -10.39 -21.31 19.15
N PHE A 104 -9.93 -22.44 19.71
CA PHE A 104 -10.75 -23.64 19.89
C PHE A 104 -11.69 -23.55 21.09
N LEU A 105 -11.44 -22.66 22.04
CA LEU A 105 -12.28 -22.46 23.23
C LEU A 105 -13.28 -21.30 23.07
N ASP A 106 -13.19 -20.51 22.01
CA ASP A 106 -14.09 -19.40 21.78
C ASP A 106 -15.45 -19.88 21.22
N PRO A 107 -16.56 -19.72 21.97
CA PRO A 107 -17.88 -20.15 21.52
C PRO A 107 -18.36 -19.47 20.23
N THR A 108 -17.89 -18.26 19.93
CA THR A 108 -18.27 -17.53 18.73
C THR A 108 -17.74 -18.20 17.47
N THR A 109 -16.62 -18.89 17.56
CA THR A 109 -16.01 -19.68 16.49
C THR A 109 -16.89 -20.88 16.10
N TYR A 110 -17.72 -21.40 17.02
CA TYR A 110 -18.54 -22.59 16.80
C TYR A 110 -19.98 -22.28 16.38
N ALA A 111 -20.47 -21.08 16.64
CA ALA A 111 -21.87 -20.72 16.47
C ALA A 111 -22.43 -21.07 15.09
N PRO A 112 -21.71 -20.87 13.97
CA PRO A 112 -22.19 -21.24 12.65
C PRO A 112 -22.08 -22.74 12.32
N ASN A 113 -21.06 -23.44 12.84
CA ASN A 113 -20.81 -24.84 12.57
C ASN A 113 -19.99 -25.50 13.71
N PRO A 114 -20.62 -26.29 14.57
CA PRO A 114 -19.97 -26.88 15.73
C PRO A 114 -18.88 -27.93 15.41
N LEU A 115 -18.81 -28.42 14.18
CA LEU A 115 -17.77 -29.36 13.73
C LEU A 115 -16.55 -28.65 13.12
N ARG A 116 -16.66 -27.36 12.82
CA ARG A 116 -15.58 -26.57 12.21
C ARG A 116 -14.27 -26.63 13.01
N PRO A 117 -14.25 -26.44 14.34
CA PRO A 117 -13.03 -26.48 15.11
C PRO A 117 -12.31 -27.83 15.10
N LEU A 118 -13.06 -28.95 15.16
CA LEU A 118 -12.48 -30.26 15.04
C LEU A 118 -11.84 -30.48 13.66
N TYR A 119 -12.50 -30.02 12.60
CA TYR A 119 -11.95 -30.04 11.24
C TYR A 119 -10.68 -29.21 11.11
N GLU A 120 -10.69 -27.98 11.64
CA GLU A 120 -9.52 -27.09 11.62
C GLU A 120 -8.36 -27.65 12.46
N LEU A 121 -8.63 -28.21 13.63
CA LEU A 121 -7.62 -28.88 14.46
C LEU A 121 -6.96 -30.05 13.71
N PHE A 122 -7.78 -30.89 13.07
CA PHE A 122 -7.27 -32.00 12.25
C PHE A 122 -6.43 -31.48 11.07
N LYS A 123 -6.90 -30.44 10.39
CA LYS A 123 -6.22 -29.82 9.26
C LYS A 123 -4.90 -29.17 9.69
N ASP A 124 -4.89 -28.45 10.81
CA ASP A 124 -3.67 -27.87 11.38
C ASP A 124 -2.66 -28.94 11.79
N GLY A 125 -3.12 -30.01 12.44
CA GLY A 125 -2.27 -31.13 12.82
C GLY A 125 -1.67 -31.85 11.61
N ALA A 126 -2.48 -32.11 10.58
CA ALA A 126 -2.02 -32.71 9.34
C ALA A 126 -1.00 -31.79 8.60
N TYR A 127 -1.27 -30.47 8.55
CA TYR A 127 -0.36 -29.51 7.94
C TYR A 127 0.98 -29.45 8.68
N LEU A 128 0.99 -29.28 9.99
CA LEU A 128 2.21 -29.22 10.79
C LEU A 128 3.02 -30.53 10.72
N THR A 129 2.32 -31.68 10.66
CA THR A 129 2.97 -33.00 10.51
C THR A 129 3.62 -33.09 9.13
N TRP A 130 2.89 -32.72 8.07
CA TRP A 130 3.40 -32.72 6.69
C TRP A 130 4.59 -31.79 6.54
N GLU A 131 4.49 -30.58 7.02
CA GLU A 131 5.55 -29.58 7.01
C GLU A 131 6.80 -30.07 7.76
N GLY A 132 6.60 -30.68 8.94
CA GLY A 132 7.68 -31.30 9.71
C GLY A 132 8.37 -32.43 8.94
N VAL A 133 7.60 -33.28 8.25
CA VAL A 133 8.16 -34.36 7.40
C VAL A 133 8.92 -33.79 6.20
N GLN A 134 8.38 -32.81 5.49
CA GLN A 134 9.05 -32.17 4.37
C GLN A 134 10.38 -31.54 4.79
N ARG A 135 10.41 -30.84 5.91
CA ARG A 135 11.62 -30.25 6.48
C ARG A 135 12.65 -31.29 6.90
N ALA A 136 12.18 -32.38 7.53
CA ALA A 136 13.06 -33.49 7.89
C ALA A 136 13.67 -34.17 6.64
N VAL A 137 12.89 -34.32 5.54
CA VAL A 137 13.37 -34.85 4.27
C VAL A 137 14.39 -33.91 3.65
N ASN A 138 14.10 -32.60 3.62
CA ASN A 138 15.03 -31.59 3.09
C ASN A 138 16.33 -31.56 3.89
N LEU A 139 16.25 -31.69 5.23
CA LEU A 139 17.42 -31.78 6.11
C LEU A 139 18.37 -32.94 5.73
N VAL A 140 17.80 -34.06 5.25
CA VAL A 140 18.58 -35.25 4.84
C VAL A 140 19.10 -35.09 3.41
N GLN A 141 18.36 -34.42 2.53
CA GLN A 141 18.70 -34.28 1.12
C GLN A 141 19.74 -33.19 0.83
N THR A 142 19.74 -32.10 1.61
CA THR A 142 20.70 -30.97 1.43
C THR A 142 22.03 -31.26 2.13
N ARG A 143 22.80 -32.23 1.59
CA ARG A 143 24.10 -32.63 2.15
C ARG A 143 25.20 -31.57 2.02
N ASP A 144 25.03 -30.60 1.11
CA ASP A 144 26.04 -29.58 0.80
C ASP A 144 25.86 -28.28 1.64
N GLU A 145 24.76 -28.15 2.40
CA GLU A 145 24.53 -27.01 3.29
C GLU A 145 25.19 -27.20 4.66
N SER A 146 25.62 -26.10 5.27
CA SER A 146 26.18 -26.13 6.63
C SER A 146 25.12 -26.57 7.65
N LEU A 147 25.54 -27.24 8.72
CA LEU A 147 24.65 -27.67 9.79
C LEU A 147 23.82 -26.51 10.39
N ARG A 148 24.40 -25.28 10.38
CA ARG A 148 23.73 -24.06 10.87
C ARG A 148 22.57 -23.63 9.95
N GLU A 149 22.77 -23.65 8.64
CA GLU A 149 21.74 -23.36 7.64
C GLU A 149 20.59 -24.37 7.72
N ARG A 150 20.92 -25.65 7.89
CA ARG A 150 19.94 -26.72 8.08
C ARG A 150 19.07 -26.52 9.34
N ILE A 151 19.69 -26.10 10.45
CA ILE A 151 18.96 -25.82 11.70
C ILE A 151 18.11 -24.56 11.55
N ALA A 152 18.61 -23.51 10.88
CA ALA A 152 17.84 -22.28 10.61
C ALA A 152 16.59 -22.57 9.77
N ASN A 153 16.69 -23.47 8.80
CA ASN A 153 15.57 -23.86 7.93
C ASN A 153 14.50 -24.74 8.66
N LEU A 154 14.80 -25.23 9.86
CA LEU A 154 13.80 -25.94 10.69
C LEU A 154 12.79 -24.98 11.36
N PHE A 155 13.16 -23.72 11.57
CA PHE A 155 12.35 -22.73 12.26
C PHE A 155 11.78 -21.72 11.27
N ASP A 156 10.60 -22.01 10.73
CA ASP A 156 9.86 -21.08 9.89
C ASP A 156 8.56 -20.67 10.62
N PHE A 157 8.49 -19.42 11.01
CA PHE A 157 7.34 -18.89 11.73
C PHE A 157 6.06 -18.95 10.88
N SER A 158 6.18 -18.87 9.55
CA SER A 158 5.03 -18.93 8.63
C SER A 158 4.25 -20.24 8.73
N ALA A 159 4.91 -21.35 9.13
CA ALA A 159 4.25 -22.64 9.34
C ALA A 159 3.20 -22.59 10.46
N PHE A 160 3.41 -21.73 11.47
CA PHE A 160 2.49 -21.60 12.62
C PHE A 160 1.36 -20.61 12.38
N VAL A 161 1.39 -19.85 11.29
CA VAL A 161 0.37 -18.87 10.94
C VAL A 161 -0.54 -19.42 9.84
N SER A 162 -1.85 -19.35 10.05
CA SER A 162 -2.86 -19.64 9.03
C SER A 162 -3.43 -18.34 8.49
N THR A 163 -3.33 -18.11 7.18
CA THR A 163 -3.93 -17.00 6.46
C THR A 163 -5.32 -17.33 5.91
N GLN A 164 -5.94 -18.42 6.40
CA GLN A 164 -7.31 -18.77 6.00
C GLN A 164 -8.34 -17.68 6.34
N PRO A 165 -8.29 -17.04 7.54
CA PRO A 165 -9.19 -15.91 7.81
C PRO A 165 -9.07 -14.80 6.77
N TRP A 166 -7.85 -14.52 6.29
CA TRP A 166 -7.60 -13.53 5.24
C TRP A 166 -8.28 -13.91 3.91
N ASP A 167 -8.13 -15.15 3.45
CA ASP A 167 -8.81 -15.63 2.24
C ASP A 167 -10.33 -15.53 2.38
N GLU A 168 -10.89 -15.89 3.54
CA GLU A 168 -12.32 -15.79 3.82
C GLU A 168 -12.79 -14.32 3.82
N THR A 169 -12.05 -13.43 4.46
CA THR A 169 -12.36 -11.99 4.50
C THR A 169 -12.32 -11.38 3.11
N ILE A 170 -11.28 -11.62 2.31
CA ILE A 170 -11.17 -11.16 0.93
C ILE A 170 -12.38 -11.61 0.11
N ARG A 171 -12.70 -12.90 0.13
CA ARG A 171 -13.82 -13.45 -0.67
C ARG A 171 -15.19 -12.95 -0.24
N ARG A 172 -15.38 -12.64 1.03
CA ARG A 172 -16.63 -12.15 1.56
C ARG A 172 -16.84 -10.67 1.28
N THR A 173 -15.79 -9.87 1.31
CA THR A 173 -15.89 -8.41 1.30
C THR A 173 -15.66 -7.79 -0.08
N ILE A 174 -14.88 -8.43 -0.95
CA ILE A 174 -14.54 -7.91 -2.28
C ILE A 174 -15.40 -8.60 -3.34
N ASN A 175 -16.10 -7.79 -4.13
CA ASN A 175 -16.84 -8.27 -5.30
C ASN A 175 -15.94 -8.22 -6.55
N PHE A 176 -15.31 -9.33 -6.88
CA PHE A 176 -14.38 -9.42 -8.01
C PHE A 176 -15.06 -9.24 -9.38
N SER A 177 -16.32 -9.65 -9.50
CA SER A 177 -17.07 -9.42 -10.74
C SER A 177 -17.34 -7.93 -10.98
N SER A 178 -17.58 -7.16 -9.91
CA SER A 178 -17.73 -5.70 -10.01
C SER A 178 -16.42 -5.03 -10.43
N ILE A 179 -15.25 -5.44 -9.89
CA ILE A 179 -13.97 -4.91 -10.33
C ILE A 179 -13.75 -5.13 -11.83
N ARG A 180 -14.06 -6.32 -12.33
CA ARG A 180 -13.90 -6.62 -13.77
C ARG A 180 -14.86 -5.86 -14.68
N ALA A 181 -16.05 -5.54 -14.19
CA ALA A 181 -17.05 -4.78 -14.91
C ALA A 181 -16.85 -3.26 -14.79
N GLU A 182 -15.98 -2.80 -13.88
CA GLU A 182 -15.74 -1.38 -13.64
C GLU A 182 -14.91 -0.76 -14.79
N GLU A 183 -15.48 0.24 -15.46
CA GLU A 183 -14.89 0.90 -16.62
C GLU A 183 -14.29 2.27 -16.27
N THR A 184 -14.80 2.90 -15.22
CA THR A 184 -14.44 4.29 -14.86
C THR A 184 -13.25 4.35 -13.91
N VAL A 185 -13.05 3.30 -13.11
CA VAL A 185 -11.94 3.22 -12.15
C VAL A 185 -11.16 1.93 -12.33
N LYS A 186 -9.85 2.06 -12.42
CA LYS A 186 -8.93 0.93 -12.61
C LYS A 186 -8.20 0.58 -11.32
N LEU A 187 -8.00 -0.71 -11.12
CA LEU A 187 -7.22 -1.29 -10.04
C LEU A 187 -5.90 -1.83 -10.56
N SER A 188 -4.84 -1.65 -9.80
CA SER A 188 -3.55 -2.29 -10.06
C SER A 188 -2.92 -2.75 -8.74
N VAL A 189 -2.67 -4.04 -8.62
CA VAL A 189 -2.18 -4.72 -7.41
C VAL A 189 -0.79 -5.25 -7.64
N ALA A 190 0.16 -4.83 -6.81
CA ALA A 190 1.56 -5.23 -6.90
C ALA A 190 1.83 -6.52 -6.14
N ALA A 191 2.51 -7.48 -6.78
CA ALA A 191 3.06 -8.67 -6.12
C ALA A 191 4.44 -9.00 -6.69
N THR A 192 5.27 -9.68 -5.91
CA THR A 192 6.62 -10.09 -6.31
C THR A 192 6.62 -11.56 -6.67
N ASN A 193 6.98 -11.90 -7.91
CA ASN A 193 7.24 -13.30 -8.29
C ASN A 193 8.50 -13.78 -7.57
N TRP A 194 8.34 -14.73 -6.66
CA TRP A 194 9.42 -15.17 -5.76
C TRP A 194 10.52 -15.95 -6.47
N ALA A 195 10.19 -16.65 -7.56
CA ALA A 195 11.17 -17.43 -8.31
C ALA A 195 12.05 -16.56 -9.21
N THR A 196 11.50 -15.48 -9.78
CA THR A 196 12.21 -14.65 -10.76
C THR A 196 12.68 -13.31 -10.21
N GLY A 197 12.21 -12.90 -9.03
CA GLY A 197 12.47 -11.58 -8.45
C GLY A 197 11.86 -10.44 -9.29
N ARG A 198 10.78 -10.68 -10.04
CA ARG A 198 10.14 -9.66 -10.88
C ARG A 198 8.82 -9.20 -10.29
N LEU A 199 8.55 -7.92 -10.44
CA LEU A 199 7.26 -7.32 -10.11
C LEU A 199 6.20 -7.81 -11.11
N ARG A 200 5.01 -8.13 -10.61
CA ARG A 200 3.79 -8.33 -11.39
C ARG A 200 2.72 -7.38 -10.88
N MET A 201 2.08 -6.67 -11.81
CA MET A 201 0.87 -5.90 -11.54
C MET A 201 -0.33 -6.72 -12.01
N PHE A 202 -1.29 -6.95 -11.10
CA PHE A 202 -2.58 -7.55 -11.42
C PHE A 202 -3.61 -6.44 -11.60
N GLU A 203 -4.30 -6.44 -12.73
CA GLU A 203 -5.25 -5.39 -13.11
C GLU A 203 -6.71 -5.87 -13.09
N ASN A 204 -7.69 -4.98 -13.39
CA ASN A 204 -9.13 -5.32 -13.38
C ASN A 204 -9.44 -6.63 -14.11
N HIS A 205 -8.80 -6.88 -15.25
CA HIS A 205 -9.06 -8.08 -16.07
C HIS A 205 -8.58 -9.37 -15.40
N ASP A 206 -7.59 -9.30 -14.50
CA ASP A 206 -7.08 -10.43 -13.71
C ASP A 206 -8.00 -10.78 -12.53
N MET A 207 -8.89 -9.87 -12.11
CA MET A 207 -9.71 -9.98 -10.89
C MET A 207 -10.90 -10.92 -11.10
N THR A 208 -10.63 -12.18 -11.47
CA THR A 208 -11.65 -13.24 -11.51
C THR A 208 -11.93 -13.77 -10.11
N GLU A 209 -13.05 -14.49 -9.92
CA GLU A 209 -13.38 -15.17 -8.65
C GLU A 209 -12.31 -16.18 -8.19
N GLN A 210 -11.52 -16.70 -9.13
CA GLN A 210 -10.42 -17.62 -8.84
C GLN A 210 -9.10 -16.88 -8.61
N LEU A 211 -8.73 -15.93 -9.48
CA LEU A 211 -7.43 -15.28 -9.46
C LEU A 211 -7.39 -14.07 -8.55
N GLY A 212 -8.47 -13.28 -8.46
CA GLY A 212 -8.51 -12.06 -7.66
C GLY A 212 -8.14 -12.27 -6.19
N PRO A 213 -8.76 -13.26 -5.48
CA PRO A 213 -8.37 -13.55 -4.10
C PRO A 213 -6.89 -13.96 -3.98
N LEU A 214 -6.37 -14.70 -4.95
CA LEU A 214 -4.95 -15.10 -4.96
C LEU A 214 -4.03 -13.88 -5.19
N ALA A 215 -4.42 -12.94 -6.05
CA ALA A 215 -3.65 -11.72 -6.30
C ALA A 215 -3.52 -10.84 -5.03
N ILE A 216 -4.63 -10.62 -4.31
CA ILE A 216 -4.60 -9.85 -3.05
C ILE A 216 -3.79 -10.58 -1.98
N ARG A 217 -3.96 -11.90 -1.85
CA ARG A 217 -3.17 -12.71 -0.91
C ARG A 217 -1.69 -12.72 -1.26
N ALA A 218 -1.34 -12.85 -2.54
CA ALA A 218 0.03 -12.79 -3.03
C ALA A 218 0.67 -11.44 -2.70
N SER A 219 -0.07 -10.35 -2.94
CA SER A 219 0.37 -9.00 -2.61
C SER A 219 0.64 -8.79 -1.12
N SER A 220 0.01 -9.55 -0.23
CA SER A 220 0.13 -9.44 1.24
C SER A 220 0.85 -10.62 1.90
N ALA A 221 1.50 -11.48 1.13
CA ALA A 221 2.26 -12.62 1.64
C ALA A 221 3.68 -12.19 2.07
N ILE A 222 3.81 -11.57 3.24
CA ILE A 222 5.07 -11.06 3.78
C ILE A 222 6.03 -12.24 4.02
N PRO A 223 7.22 -12.27 3.37
CA PRO A 223 8.18 -13.36 3.55
C PRO A 223 8.60 -13.53 5.01
N GLY A 224 8.63 -14.78 5.48
CA GLY A 224 8.97 -15.12 6.85
C GLY A 224 7.84 -14.95 7.88
N LEU A 225 6.73 -14.25 7.53
CA LEU A 225 5.53 -14.16 8.36
C LEU A 225 4.37 -14.98 7.77
N PHE A 226 4.18 -14.92 6.46
CA PHE A 226 3.12 -15.64 5.76
C PHE A 226 3.72 -16.54 4.67
N PRO A 227 3.08 -17.67 4.36
CA PRO A 227 3.52 -18.54 3.28
C PRO A 227 3.32 -17.84 1.93
N GLU A 228 4.17 -18.20 0.96
CA GLU A 228 4.01 -17.76 -0.43
C GLU A 228 2.66 -18.23 -1.01
N VAL A 229 2.17 -17.48 -1.99
CA VAL A 229 0.91 -17.78 -2.70
C VAL A 229 1.21 -18.25 -4.12
N TRP A 230 0.75 -19.44 -4.45
CA TRP A 230 0.90 -19.98 -5.79
C TRP A 230 -0.20 -19.50 -6.72
N VAL A 231 0.20 -18.85 -7.82
CA VAL A 231 -0.68 -18.44 -8.92
C VAL A 231 -0.30 -19.27 -10.15
N GLY A 232 -1.10 -20.29 -10.40
CA GLY A 232 -0.73 -21.31 -11.40
C GLY A 232 0.51 -22.09 -10.93
N ALA A 233 1.59 -22.04 -11.71
CA ALA A 233 2.86 -22.70 -11.41
C ALA A 233 3.91 -21.74 -10.81
N GLU A 234 3.57 -20.51 -10.52
CA GLU A 234 4.50 -19.49 -10.05
C GLU A 234 4.23 -19.10 -8.59
N PRO A 235 5.26 -19.06 -7.73
CA PRO A 235 5.15 -18.58 -6.34
C PRO A 235 5.25 -17.06 -6.30
N TYR A 236 4.37 -16.43 -5.52
CA TYR A 236 4.35 -15.00 -5.28
C TYR A 236 4.41 -14.68 -3.80
N VAL A 237 5.05 -13.57 -3.49
CA VAL A 237 5.14 -12.96 -2.16
C VAL A 237 4.76 -11.49 -2.23
N ASP A 238 4.71 -10.84 -1.08
CA ASP A 238 4.33 -9.44 -0.92
C ASP A 238 5.02 -8.53 -1.94
N GLY A 239 4.23 -7.65 -2.55
CA GLY A 239 4.74 -6.65 -3.49
C GLY A 239 5.75 -5.70 -2.86
N GLY A 240 5.66 -5.48 -1.54
CA GLY A 240 6.57 -4.64 -0.77
C GLY A 240 8.02 -5.12 -0.75
N VAL A 241 8.30 -6.34 -1.16
CA VAL A 241 9.68 -6.81 -1.38
C VAL A 241 10.39 -5.96 -2.45
N LEU A 242 9.70 -5.60 -3.52
CA LEU A 242 10.23 -4.78 -4.62
C LEU A 242 9.67 -3.36 -4.64
N LEU A 243 8.38 -3.20 -4.34
CA LEU A 243 7.66 -1.94 -4.55
C LEU A 243 6.55 -1.76 -3.51
N ASN A 244 6.91 -1.25 -2.33
CA ASN A 244 5.95 -1.02 -1.24
C ASN A 244 4.93 0.08 -1.55
N THR A 245 5.35 1.11 -2.27
CA THR A 245 4.50 2.22 -2.72
C THR A 245 4.55 2.27 -4.25
N PRO A 246 3.52 1.80 -4.97
CA PRO A 246 3.56 1.60 -6.42
C PRO A 246 3.41 2.93 -7.21
N LEU A 247 4.36 3.86 -6.99
CA LEU A 247 4.39 5.19 -7.61
C LEU A 247 4.74 5.10 -9.10
N ILE A 248 5.77 4.32 -9.46
CA ILE A 248 6.22 4.21 -10.86
C ILE A 248 5.12 3.67 -11.77
N PRO A 249 4.40 2.57 -11.44
CA PRO A 249 3.27 2.11 -12.25
C PRO A 249 2.18 3.17 -12.43
N ALA A 250 1.93 4.00 -11.41
CA ALA A 250 0.95 5.09 -11.52
C ALA A 250 1.41 6.21 -12.49
N LEU A 251 2.71 6.50 -12.52
CA LEU A 251 3.30 7.43 -13.50
C LEU A 251 3.20 6.88 -14.92
N GLU A 252 3.41 5.58 -15.09
CA GLU A 252 3.31 4.90 -16.40
C GLU A 252 1.86 4.79 -16.90
N ALA A 253 0.89 4.87 -16.00
CA ALA A 253 -0.55 4.90 -16.33
C ALA A 253 -1.08 6.31 -16.67
N ASP A 254 -0.20 7.28 -16.89
CA ASP A 254 -0.54 8.65 -17.33
C ASP A 254 -1.42 9.46 -16.35
N ALA A 255 -1.30 9.23 -15.03
CA ALA A 255 -1.97 10.05 -14.04
C ALA A 255 -1.34 11.43 -13.89
N ASP A 256 -2.17 12.50 -13.81
CA ASP A 256 -1.75 13.89 -13.66
C ASP A 256 -1.56 14.28 -12.18
N ILE A 257 -2.41 13.73 -11.32
CA ILE A 257 -2.44 13.99 -9.88
C ILE A 257 -2.32 12.65 -9.15
N LEU A 258 -1.30 12.54 -8.31
CA LEU A 258 -1.02 11.36 -7.51
C LEU A 258 -1.25 11.68 -6.04
N HIS A 259 -2.18 10.96 -5.41
CA HIS A 259 -2.39 10.95 -3.97
C HIS A 259 -1.64 9.75 -3.39
N VAL A 260 -0.43 9.99 -2.90
CA VAL A 260 0.47 8.94 -2.41
C VAL A 260 0.31 8.80 -0.91
N ILE A 261 -0.28 7.69 -0.48
CA ILE A 261 -0.48 7.35 0.93
C ILE A 261 0.54 6.27 1.29
N TYR A 262 1.45 6.56 2.20
CA TYR A 262 2.51 5.65 2.59
C TYR A 262 2.83 5.74 4.08
N LEU A 263 3.26 4.63 4.66
CA LEU A 263 3.28 4.42 6.10
C LEU A 263 4.66 4.61 6.73
N ASP A 264 5.72 4.58 5.90
CA ASP A 264 7.13 4.70 6.32
C ASP A 264 7.80 5.90 5.62
N PRO A 265 7.54 7.16 6.04
CA PRO A 265 8.02 8.35 5.32
C PRO A 265 9.51 8.63 5.54
N ASP A 266 9.92 8.63 6.78
CA ASP A 266 11.29 8.91 7.23
C ASP A 266 11.63 7.97 8.39
N VAL A 267 12.84 7.45 8.35
CA VAL A 267 13.28 6.50 9.37
C VAL A 267 13.83 7.26 10.57
N ALA A 268 13.05 7.35 11.64
CA ALA A 268 13.50 7.93 12.89
C ALA A 268 14.65 7.11 13.53
N ALA A 269 15.50 7.77 14.29
CA ALA A 269 16.47 7.07 15.13
C ALA A 269 15.73 6.28 16.22
N ILE A 270 16.05 5.00 16.36
CA ILE A 270 15.48 4.14 17.39
C ILE A 270 16.55 3.69 18.38
N PRO A 271 16.21 3.44 19.66
CA PRO A 271 17.13 2.84 20.62
C PRO A 271 17.62 1.47 20.13
N MET A 272 18.89 1.18 20.33
CA MET A 272 19.50 -0.10 19.87
C MET A 272 18.86 -1.32 20.53
N GLU A 273 18.29 -1.17 21.72
CA GLU A 273 17.60 -2.22 22.46
C GLU A 273 16.37 -2.74 21.71
N THR A 274 15.75 -1.89 20.87
CA THR A 274 14.58 -2.28 20.04
C THR A 274 14.95 -3.23 18.91
N LEU A 275 16.24 -3.36 18.57
CA LEU A 275 16.76 -4.26 17.53
C LEU A 275 17.22 -5.63 18.10
N SER A 276 16.67 -6.04 19.22
CA SER A 276 17.10 -7.25 19.95
C SER A 276 16.70 -8.57 19.28
N SER A 277 15.78 -8.57 18.31
CA SER A 277 15.32 -9.77 17.60
C SER A 277 15.59 -9.71 16.10
N THR A 278 15.75 -10.90 15.49
CA THR A 278 15.93 -11.04 14.04
C THR A 278 14.72 -10.46 13.27
N VAL A 279 13.51 -10.64 13.78
CA VAL A 279 12.28 -10.11 13.17
C VAL A 279 12.29 -8.58 13.19
N ALA A 280 12.60 -7.97 14.36
CA ALA A 280 12.68 -6.51 14.46
C ALA A 280 13.75 -5.92 13.55
N THR A 281 14.92 -6.57 13.47
CA THR A 281 16.04 -6.16 12.61
C THR A 281 15.66 -6.27 11.12
N SER A 282 15.01 -7.38 10.72
CA SER A 282 14.57 -7.58 9.32
C SER A 282 13.51 -6.55 8.92
N TYR A 283 12.53 -6.30 9.80
CA TYR A 283 11.53 -5.26 9.57
C TYR A 283 12.17 -3.87 9.45
N ARG A 284 13.09 -3.54 10.36
CA ARG A 284 13.81 -2.24 10.31
C ARG A 284 14.56 -2.04 9.01
N MET A 285 15.26 -3.08 8.54
CA MET A 285 15.95 -3.06 7.25
C MET A 285 14.95 -2.78 6.10
N GLN A 286 13.80 -3.43 6.14
CA GLN A 286 12.76 -3.27 5.12
C GLN A 286 12.15 -1.86 5.17
N ALA A 287 11.81 -1.34 6.34
CA ALA A 287 11.28 0.01 6.53
C ALA A 287 12.25 1.09 6.01
N ILE A 288 13.56 0.94 6.27
CA ILE A 288 14.60 1.82 5.72
C ILE A 288 14.58 1.78 4.18
N SER A 289 14.48 0.59 3.60
CA SER A 289 14.44 0.42 2.15
C SER A 289 13.19 1.04 1.54
N TRP A 290 12.02 0.84 2.13
CA TRP A 290 10.76 1.43 1.67
C TRP A 290 10.77 2.95 1.70
N ALA A 291 11.20 3.54 2.83
CA ALA A 291 11.35 4.98 2.96
C ALA A 291 12.32 5.56 1.91
N ALA A 292 13.46 4.91 1.68
CA ALA A 292 14.43 5.34 0.69
C ALA A 292 13.86 5.30 -0.73
N LEU A 293 13.17 4.22 -1.10
CA LEU A 293 12.61 4.04 -2.44
C LEU A 293 11.51 5.07 -2.73
N VAL A 294 10.53 5.24 -1.84
CA VAL A 294 9.43 6.20 -2.06
C VAL A 294 9.95 7.64 -2.16
N ASN A 295 10.89 8.03 -1.31
CA ASN A 295 11.48 9.37 -1.38
C ASN A 295 12.29 9.56 -2.66
N GLN A 296 13.03 8.55 -3.12
CA GLN A 296 13.76 8.59 -4.38
C GLN A 296 12.84 8.77 -5.60
N ASP A 297 11.69 8.07 -5.61
CA ASP A 297 10.71 8.18 -6.68
C ASP A 297 10.04 9.56 -6.70
N ILE A 298 9.67 10.09 -5.53
CA ILE A 298 9.12 11.44 -5.40
C ILE A 298 10.13 12.50 -5.85
N ASP A 299 11.39 12.39 -5.45
CA ASP A 299 12.47 13.26 -5.89
C ASP A 299 12.69 13.20 -7.41
N ARG A 300 12.49 12.02 -8.01
CA ARG A 300 12.55 11.84 -9.47
C ARG A 300 11.45 12.66 -10.16
N VAL A 301 10.21 12.58 -9.69
CA VAL A 301 9.10 13.38 -10.21
C VAL A 301 9.38 14.87 -10.06
N ALA A 302 9.87 15.32 -8.91
CA ALA A 302 10.21 16.70 -8.67
C ALA A 302 11.30 17.22 -9.64
N ARG A 303 12.29 16.39 -9.97
CA ARG A 303 13.34 16.74 -10.95
C ARG A 303 12.79 16.83 -12.37
N ILE A 304 11.90 15.92 -12.76
CA ILE A 304 11.23 15.95 -14.07
C ILE A 304 10.41 17.25 -14.19
N ASN A 305 9.57 17.58 -13.21
CA ASN A 305 8.77 18.81 -13.22
C ASN A 305 9.62 20.06 -13.35
N ARG A 306 10.73 20.18 -12.59
CA ARG A 306 11.66 21.31 -12.73
C ARG A 306 12.29 21.39 -14.12
N GLY A 307 12.65 20.25 -14.70
CA GLY A 307 13.17 20.21 -16.09
C GLY A 307 12.14 20.69 -17.11
N LEU A 308 10.87 20.27 -16.98
CA LEU A 308 9.77 20.70 -17.85
C LEU A 308 9.48 22.20 -17.71
N ALA A 309 9.47 22.72 -16.48
CA ALA A 309 9.29 24.14 -16.22
C ALA A 309 10.42 25.00 -16.85
N ALA A 310 11.66 24.58 -16.67
CA ALA A 310 12.82 25.23 -17.29
C ALA A 310 12.72 25.22 -18.82
N PHE A 311 12.32 24.09 -19.42
CA PHE A 311 12.12 23.98 -20.87
C PHE A 311 11.00 24.91 -21.36
N ALA A 312 9.88 25.00 -20.66
CA ALA A 312 8.78 25.91 -21.00
C ALA A 312 9.21 27.38 -20.93
N ARG A 313 10.08 27.79 -20.01
CA ARG A 313 10.66 29.12 -19.92
C ARG A 313 11.55 29.45 -21.13
N ILE A 314 12.40 28.52 -21.55
CA ILE A 314 13.21 28.66 -22.77
C ILE A 314 12.31 28.92 -24.01
N GLN A 315 11.22 28.16 -24.13
CA GLN A 315 10.28 28.34 -25.24
C GLN A 315 9.63 29.73 -25.26
N ARG A 316 9.48 30.37 -24.09
CA ARG A 316 8.99 31.76 -23.98
C ARG A 316 10.07 32.82 -24.20
N GLY A 317 11.32 32.40 -24.47
CA GLY A 317 12.45 33.30 -24.69
C GLY A 317 13.05 33.86 -23.40
N GLU A 318 12.76 33.26 -22.25
CA GLU A 318 13.32 33.68 -20.97
C GLU A 318 14.75 33.12 -20.79
N THR A 319 15.61 33.89 -20.13
CA THR A 319 16.95 33.43 -19.75
C THR A 319 16.88 32.60 -18.48
N LEU A 320 17.49 31.43 -18.50
CA LEU A 320 17.57 30.56 -17.33
C LEU A 320 18.80 30.89 -16.46
N GLU A 321 18.64 30.75 -15.15
CA GLU A 321 19.77 30.75 -14.23
C GLU A 321 20.56 29.43 -14.31
N ARG A 322 21.78 29.43 -13.80
CA ARG A 322 22.68 28.26 -13.85
C ARG A 322 22.05 27.02 -13.18
N SER A 323 21.37 27.20 -12.05
CA SER A 323 20.66 26.13 -11.34
C SER A 323 19.51 25.49 -12.13
N GLU A 324 18.82 26.32 -12.92
CA GLU A 324 17.75 25.91 -13.82
C GLU A 324 18.29 25.16 -15.05
N MET A 325 19.42 25.60 -15.60
CA MET A 325 20.15 24.91 -16.68
C MET A 325 20.62 23.52 -16.21
N GLU A 326 21.15 23.41 -14.99
CA GLU A 326 21.53 22.12 -14.42
C GLU A 326 20.30 21.20 -14.19
N SER A 327 19.18 21.76 -13.77
CA SER A 327 17.92 21.00 -13.59
C SER A 327 17.38 20.52 -14.94
N LEU A 328 17.45 21.35 -15.98
CA LEU A 328 17.08 20.98 -17.35
C LEU A 328 17.96 19.84 -17.87
N ALA A 329 19.28 19.94 -17.70
CA ALA A 329 20.20 18.90 -18.14
C ALA A 329 19.94 17.56 -17.42
N LYS A 330 19.73 17.57 -16.10
CA LYS A 330 19.40 16.39 -15.32
C LYS A 330 18.04 15.80 -15.70
N GLY A 331 17.03 16.65 -15.94
CA GLY A 331 15.72 16.23 -16.42
C GLY A 331 15.78 15.62 -17.82
N ALA A 332 16.50 16.25 -18.75
CA ALA A 332 16.68 15.74 -20.11
C ALA A 332 17.34 14.35 -20.15
N VAL A 333 18.37 14.11 -19.32
CA VAL A 333 19.01 12.79 -19.20
C VAL A 333 18.02 11.71 -18.71
N MET A 334 17.15 12.06 -17.77
CA MET A 334 16.12 11.14 -17.27
C MET A 334 15.07 10.82 -18.32
N VAL A 335 14.66 11.83 -19.09
CA VAL A 335 13.68 11.71 -20.18
C VAL A 335 14.25 10.92 -21.35
N LEU A 336 15.50 11.19 -21.76
CA LEU A 336 16.16 10.51 -22.88
C LEU A 336 16.64 9.10 -22.54
N GLY A 337 16.86 8.79 -21.27
CA GLY A 337 17.24 7.46 -20.80
C GLY A 337 16.07 6.49 -20.60
N GLY A 338 14.82 6.97 -20.70
CA GLY A 338 13.62 6.14 -20.62
C GLY A 338 13.24 5.56 -21.98
N THR A 339 12.82 4.30 -22.02
CA THR A 339 12.44 3.58 -23.25
C THR A 339 11.06 3.98 -23.80
N HIS A 340 10.31 4.85 -23.07
CA HIS A 340 8.99 5.30 -23.48
C HIS A 340 8.98 6.83 -23.64
N LEU A 341 8.88 7.27 -24.90
CA LEU A 341 8.62 8.66 -25.31
C LEU A 341 7.13 9.01 -25.09
N HIS A 342 6.64 8.86 -23.88
CA HIS A 342 5.34 9.43 -23.51
C HIS A 342 5.50 10.94 -23.37
N THR A 343 4.45 11.68 -23.69
CA THR A 343 4.39 13.14 -23.61
C THR A 343 4.56 13.53 -22.14
N TYR A 344 5.80 13.85 -21.74
CA TYR A 344 6.09 14.28 -20.37
C TYR A 344 5.30 15.55 -20.05
N ARG A 345 4.51 15.46 -19.00
CA ARG A 345 3.70 16.57 -18.48
C ARG A 345 4.02 16.79 -17.01
N PRO A 346 3.82 18.00 -16.49
CA PRO A 346 3.98 18.28 -15.07
C PRO A 346 2.97 17.46 -14.26
N ILE A 347 3.45 16.76 -13.23
CA ILE A 347 2.65 15.87 -12.38
C ILE A 347 2.57 16.46 -10.98
N THR A 348 1.38 16.47 -10.40
CA THR A 348 1.16 16.82 -9.00
C THR A 348 1.28 15.57 -8.13
N VAL A 349 2.10 15.61 -7.07
CA VAL A 349 2.18 14.56 -6.07
C VAL A 349 1.80 15.12 -4.71
N HIS A 350 0.66 14.72 -4.19
CA HIS A 350 0.28 14.96 -2.80
C HIS A 350 0.76 13.78 -1.95
N ARG A 351 1.42 14.09 -0.84
CA ARG A 351 2.03 13.11 0.07
C ARG A 351 1.22 13.04 1.35
N TYR A 352 0.82 11.84 1.73
CA TYR A 352 0.10 11.56 2.98
C TYR A 352 0.83 10.48 3.74
N HIS A 353 1.32 10.81 4.91
CA HIS A 353 2.08 9.90 5.76
C HIS A 353 1.95 10.30 7.23
N PRO A 354 2.17 9.38 8.17
CA PRO A 354 2.20 9.72 9.58
C PRO A 354 3.38 10.66 9.86
N ARG A 355 3.15 11.65 10.73
CA ARG A 355 4.19 12.60 11.14
C ARG A 355 5.20 11.99 12.09
N ASP A 356 4.75 11.04 12.88
CA ASP A 356 5.57 10.24 13.78
C ASP A 356 5.38 8.78 13.44
N GLU A 357 6.39 7.94 13.72
CA GLU A 357 6.34 6.50 13.50
C GLU A 357 5.06 5.91 14.11
N LEU A 358 4.39 5.04 13.35
CA LEU A 358 3.23 4.31 13.84
C LEU A 358 3.69 3.30 14.89
N SER A 359 2.96 3.24 16.02
CA SER A 359 3.35 2.46 17.19
C SER A 359 3.41 0.95 16.92
N GLY A 360 4.36 0.27 17.56
CA GLY A 360 4.45 -1.19 17.61
C GLY A 360 5.53 -1.83 16.76
N GLY A 361 6.25 -1.09 15.92
CA GLY A 361 7.33 -1.66 15.09
C GLY A 361 6.86 -2.86 14.27
N ALA A 362 7.68 -3.91 14.17
CA ALA A 362 7.34 -5.13 13.42
C ALA A 362 6.07 -5.84 13.94
N LEU A 363 5.82 -5.81 15.24
CA LEU A 363 4.63 -6.41 15.84
C LEU A 363 3.38 -5.56 15.62
N GLY A 364 3.55 -4.25 15.42
CA GLY A 364 2.45 -3.33 15.07
C GLY A 364 1.77 -3.70 13.75
N LEU A 365 2.51 -4.28 12.80
CA LEU A 365 1.94 -4.78 11.53
C LEU A 365 0.88 -5.87 11.72
N LEU A 366 0.97 -6.61 12.82
CA LEU A 366 0.08 -7.72 13.15
C LEU A 366 -0.93 -7.36 14.24
N ASN A 367 -0.93 -6.11 14.73
CA ASN A 367 -1.86 -5.68 15.77
C ASN A 367 -3.19 -5.25 15.16
N LEU A 368 -4.14 -6.20 15.12
CA LEU A 368 -5.50 -5.97 14.64
C LEU A 368 -6.51 -5.77 15.78
N GLU A 369 -6.05 -5.37 16.96
CA GLU A 369 -6.97 -5.01 18.06
C GLU A 369 -7.83 -3.80 17.66
N ARG A 370 -9.13 -3.88 17.94
CA ARG A 370 -10.12 -2.89 17.49
C ARG A 370 -9.77 -1.45 17.90
N ASP A 371 -9.39 -1.26 19.15
CA ASP A 371 -9.06 0.09 19.68
C ASP A 371 -7.82 0.66 18.97
N HIS A 372 -6.86 -0.19 18.63
CA HIS A 372 -5.68 0.20 17.87
C HIS A 372 -6.04 0.62 16.44
N LEU A 373 -6.87 -0.17 15.75
CA LEU A 373 -7.34 0.13 14.40
C LEU A 373 -8.15 1.42 14.36
N GLU A 374 -9.05 1.63 15.32
CA GLU A 374 -9.85 2.85 15.44
C GLU A 374 -8.95 4.09 15.65
N ALA A 375 -7.94 3.97 16.50
CA ALA A 375 -6.97 5.04 16.72
C ALA A 375 -6.16 5.36 15.44
N LEU A 376 -5.77 4.35 14.65
CA LEU A 376 -5.08 4.52 13.38
C LEU A 376 -5.97 5.22 12.35
N ILE A 377 -7.22 4.82 12.19
CA ILE A 377 -8.19 5.44 11.28
C ILE A 377 -8.39 6.92 11.67
N GLN A 378 -8.63 7.19 12.94
CA GLN A 378 -8.80 8.55 13.44
C GLN A 378 -7.56 9.42 13.24
N ARG A 379 -6.36 8.85 13.44
CA ARG A 379 -5.10 9.53 13.20
C ARG A 379 -4.93 9.87 11.72
N GLY A 380 -5.15 8.90 10.81
CA GLY A 380 -5.08 9.13 9.37
C GLY A 380 -6.03 10.23 8.91
N PHE A 381 -7.27 10.21 9.39
CA PHE A 381 -8.25 11.26 9.10
C PHE A 381 -7.79 12.63 9.61
N THR A 382 -7.28 12.70 10.82
CA THR A 382 -6.78 13.95 11.43
C THR A 382 -5.59 14.50 10.65
N ASP A 383 -4.60 13.65 10.33
CA ASP A 383 -3.40 14.06 9.58
C ASP A 383 -3.77 14.60 8.20
N ALA A 384 -4.72 13.99 7.50
CA ALA A 384 -5.22 14.49 6.21
C ALA A 384 -6.00 15.81 6.34
N THR A 385 -6.81 15.97 7.38
CA THR A 385 -7.53 17.26 7.62
C THR A 385 -6.59 18.40 7.97
N LEU A 386 -5.40 18.08 8.48
CA LEU A 386 -4.33 19.04 8.82
C LEU A 386 -3.24 19.09 7.73
N HIS A 387 -3.47 18.47 6.58
CA HIS A 387 -2.50 18.41 5.49
C HIS A 387 -2.00 19.79 5.09
N ASP A 388 -0.71 19.88 4.79
CA ASP A 388 -0.03 21.09 4.34
C ASP A 388 1.01 20.71 3.29
N CYS A 389 0.73 21.00 2.03
CA CYS A 389 1.58 20.64 0.89
C CYS A 389 3.04 21.10 1.04
N VAL A 390 3.29 22.21 1.74
CA VAL A 390 4.65 22.73 1.94
C VAL A 390 5.38 21.90 3.00
N LYS A 391 4.72 21.61 4.12
CA LYS A 391 5.30 20.83 5.22
C LYS A 391 5.51 19.38 4.82
N GLU A 392 4.56 18.80 4.13
CA GLU A 392 4.62 17.42 3.64
C GLU A 392 5.47 17.29 2.35
N LYS A 393 6.06 18.39 1.87
CA LYS A 393 6.93 18.43 0.68
C LYS A 393 6.26 17.82 -0.56
N CYS A 394 4.98 18.14 -0.78
CA CYS A 394 4.27 17.76 -2.01
C CYS A 394 5.00 18.29 -3.24
N VAL A 395 4.94 17.56 -4.34
CA VAL A 395 5.49 18.00 -5.62
C VAL A 395 4.36 18.67 -6.39
N LEU A 396 4.45 20.00 -6.54
CA LEU A 396 3.48 20.80 -7.25
C LEU A 396 4.15 21.39 -8.51
N PRO A 397 3.47 21.42 -9.67
CA PRO A 397 3.94 22.15 -10.82
C PRO A 397 4.09 23.65 -10.54
N ASP A 398 5.01 24.32 -11.24
CA ASP A 398 5.17 25.78 -11.11
C ASP A 398 3.84 26.50 -11.39
N GLY A 399 3.47 27.42 -10.50
CA GLY A 399 2.18 28.13 -10.53
C GLY A 399 1.06 27.54 -9.66
N ALA A 400 1.16 26.27 -9.26
CA ALA A 400 0.16 25.64 -8.37
C ALA A 400 0.28 26.15 -6.92
N VAL A 401 1.45 26.60 -6.51
CA VAL A 401 1.71 27.14 -5.16
C VAL A 401 0.94 28.44 -4.93
N GLU A 402 0.83 29.30 -5.97
CA GLU A 402 0.06 30.55 -5.86
C GLU A 402 -1.43 30.31 -5.65
N LEU A 403 -2.00 29.27 -6.29
CA LEU A 403 -3.41 28.91 -6.13
C LEU A 403 -3.70 28.37 -4.72
N SER A 404 -2.83 27.54 -4.16
CA SER A 404 -2.99 26.99 -2.81
C SER A 404 -2.90 28.08 -1.73
N THR A 405 -2.05 29.08 -1.92
CA THR A 405 -1.91 30.23 -1.01
C THR A 405 -3.13 31.17 -1.11
N LEU A 406 -3.69 31.34 -2.30
CA LEU A 406 -4.92 32.11 -2.52
C LEU A 406 -6.15 31.45 -1.89
N ILE A 407 -6.28 30.13 -2.01
CA ILE A 407 -7.37 29.35 -1.37
C ILE A 407 -7.26 29.38 0.15
N GLN A 408 -6.05 29.31 0.71
CA GLN A 408 -5.81 29.45 2.15
C GLN A 408 -6.12 30.88 2.66
N GLY A 409 -5.90 31.90 1.84
CA GLY A 409 -6.28 33.28 2.14
C GLY A 409 -7.79 33.52 2.15
N MET A 410 -8.54 32.78 1.34
CA MET A 410 -10.01 32.87 1.25
C MET A 410 -10.74 32.09 2.35
N ALA A 411 -10.10 31.11 2.99
CA ALA A 411 -10.70 30.25 4.02
C ALA A 411 -10.60 30.79 5.45
N ARG A 412 -10.25 32.07 5.66
CA ARG A 412 -10.40 32.76 6.95
C ARG A 412 -11.72 33.54 6.99
N PRO A 413 -12.84 32.98 7.51
CA PRO A 413 -13.98 33.79 7.86
C PRO A 413 -13.70 34.49 9.20
N GLY A 414 -13.57 35.83 9.14
CA GLY A 414 -14.09 36.70 10.20
C GLY A 414 -13.45 36.58 11.57
N GLU A 415 -12.25 37.11 11.77
CA GLU A 415 -12.00 37.90 12.97
C GLU A 415 -12.37 39.36 12.69
N ALA A 416 -13.68 39.61 12.75
CA ALA A 416 -14.19 40.95 12.86
C ALA A 416 -13.89 41.50 14.26
N ARG A 417 -13.18 42.58 14.26
CA ARG A 417 -12.92 43.48 15.38
C ARG A 417 -14.04 43.50 16.43
N ARG A 418 -13.67 43.22 17.65
CA ARG A 418 -14.14 43.97 18.84
C ARG A 418 -12.96 44.22 19.78
#